data_4da60e964e26d728a50ee60676ca6b90
#
_entry.id   4da60e964e26d728a50ee60676ca6b90
#
_cell.length_a   1.000
_cell.length_b   1.000
_cell.length_c   1.000
_cell.angle_alpha   90.00
_cell.angle_beta   90.00
_cell.angle_gamma   90.00
#
_symmetry.space_group_name_H-M   'P 1'
#
loop_
_entity.id
_entity.type
_entity.pdbx_description
1 polymer ?
#
loop_
_entity_poly.entity_id
_entity_poly.type
_entity_poly.pdbx_seq_one_letter_code
_entity_poly.pdbx_strand_id
1 'polypeptide(L)'
;IHLPVQSGSTRILKEMNRQHTREEYMELVDKIKRIIPDCTISQDMITGFPTETEEDHQDTLSLMEYVEYDFGYMFAYSERPGTLAARKMEDDVPEETKKRRLQEVVDLQQILSEKRTKRFLGQTVEILIEKESTQPYLTKDGVTVAKAVKCEDPIEQLGCSIIREAAQ
;
A
#
# COMPACT_ATOMS: atom_id res chain seq x y z
N ILE A 1 7.61 7.35 4.76
CA ILE A 1 6.80 8.50 4.29
C ILE A 1 5.47 7.98 3.79
N HIS A 2 4.36 8.51 4.32
CA HIS A 2 3.03 8.26 3.79
C HIS A 2 2.71 9.26 2.68
N LEU A 3 2.46 8.76 1.46
CA LEU A 3 2.27 9.56 0.27
C LEU A 3 1.03 9.08 -0.51
N PRO A 4 -0.19 9.46 -0.08
CA PRO A 4 -1.43 9.01 -0.72
C PRO A 4 -1.54 9.51 -2.14
N VAL A 5 -1.68 8.61 -3.12
CA VAL A 5 -1.85 8.95 -4.54
C VAL A 5 -3.31 8.86 -5.00
N GLN A 6 -4.05 7.90 -4.47
CA GLN A 6 -5.46 7.57 -4.72
C GLN A 6 -5.72 6.82 -6.03
N SER A 7 -5.05 7.14 -7.13
CA SER A 7 -5.12 6.44 -8.42
C SER A 7 -3.82 6.61 -9.21
N GLY A 8 -3.50 5.66 -10.05
CA GLY A 8 -2.38 5.76 -10.98
C GLY A 8 -2.73 6.44 -12.31
N SER A 9 -3.98 6.76 -12.56
CA SER A 9 -4.43 7.43 -13.78
C SER A 9 -4.60 8.93 -13.56
N THR A 10 -3.91 9.74 -14.37
CA THR A 10 -4.07 11.20 -14.37
C THR A 10 -5.51 11.62 -14.66
N ARG A 11 -6.24 10.87 -15.49
CA ARG A 11 -7.65 11.12 -15.77
C ARG A 11 -8.50 10.97 -14.51
N ILE A 12 -8.36 9.86 -13.81
CA ILE A 12 -9.10 9.59 -12.57
C ILE A 12 -8.69 10.56 -11.45
N LEU A 13 -7.42 10.90 -11.34
CA LEU A 13 -6.97 11.92 -10.38
C LEU A 13 -7.69 13.27 -10.58
N LYS A 14 -7.91 13.70 -11.83
CA LYS A 14 -8.69 14.91 -12.14
C LYS A 14 -10.15 14.76 -11.73
N GLU A 15 -10.79 13.61 -12.01
CA GLU A 15 -12.18 13.35 -11.58
C GLU A 15 -12.29 13.32 -10.03
N MET A 16 -11.28 12.84 -9.34
CA MET A 16 -11.17 12.90 -7.88
C MET A 16 -10.83 14.30 -7.34
N ASN A 17 -10.70 15.31 -8.24
CA ASN A 17 -10.27 16.67 -7.90
C ASN A 17 -8.90 16.73 -7.20
N ARG A 18 -7.96 15.88 -7.62
CA ARG A 18 -6.56 15.92 -7.17
C ARG A 18 -5.77 16.91 -7.99
N GLN A 19 -4.80 17.59 -7.34
CA GLN A 19 -4.03 18.69 -7.94
C GLN A 19 -2.73 18.23 -8.58
N HIS A 20 -2.51 16.93 -8.73
CA HIS A 20 -1.30 16.35 -9.30
C HIS A 20 -1.64 15.34 -10.41
N THR A 21 -0.70 15.14 -11.31
CA THR A 21 -0.74 14.09 -12.32
C THR A 21 0.07 12.87 -11.87
N ARG A 22 -0.09 11.77 -12.59
CA ARG A 22 0.73 10.56 -12.43
C ARG A 22 2.23 10.90 -12.56
N GLU A 23 2.59 11.67 -13.57
CA GLU A 23 3.98 12.03 -13.89
C GLU A 23 4.60 12.87 -12.77
N GLU A 24 3.90 13.88 -12.29
CA GLU A 24 4.35 14.71 -11.17
C GLU A 24 4.54 13.89 -9.89
N TYR A 25 3.66 12.91 -9.66
CA TYR A 25 3.80 12.00 -8.53
C TYR A 25 5.03 11.09 -8.67
N MET A 26 5.28 10.52 -9.86
CA MET A 26 6.47 9.72 -10.12
C MET A 26 7.76 10.54 -9.93
N GLU A 27 7.80 11.76 -10.45
CA GLU A 27 8.94 12.68 -10.24
C GLU A 27 9.19 12.97 -8.75
N LEU A 28 8.11 13.14 -7.97
CA LEU A 28 8.22 13.34 -6.53
C LEU A 28 8.80 12.10 -5.83
N VAL A 29 8.33 10.91 -6.19
CA VAL A 29 8.84 9.63 -5.66
C VAL A 29 10.33 9.48 -5.98
N ASP A 30 10.75 9.80 -7.21
CA ASP A 30 12.15 9.73 -7.61
C ASP A 30 13.03 10.70 -6.82
N LYS A 31 12.53 11.91 -6.58
CA LYS A 31 13.22 12.89 -5.70
C LYS A 31 13.37 12.36 -4.27
N ILE A 32 12.30 11.77 -3.71
CA ILE A 32 12.33 11.17 -2.38
C ILE A 32 13.38 10.06 -2.32
N LYS A 33 13.31 9.09 -3.24
CA LYS A 33 14.26 7.95 -3.28
C LYS A 33 15.71 8.38 -3.49
N ARG A 34 15.94 9.48 -4.21
CA ARG A 34 17.29 10.04 -4.40
C ARG A 34 17.82 10.72 -3.15
N ILE A 35 16.97 11.41 -2.39
CA ILE A 35 17.37 12.15 -1.17
C ILE A 35 17.45 11.21 0.03
N ILE A 36 16.54 10.23 0.11
CA ILE A 36 16.43 9.24 1.18
C ILE A 36 16.32 7.85 0.55
N PRO A 37 17.46 7.23 0.14
CA PRO A 37 17.45 5.98 -0.63
C PRO A 37 16.73 4.81 0.03
N ASP A 38 16.76 4.73 1.36
CA ASP A 38 16.14 3.64 2.13
C ASP A 38 14.75 4.00 2.66
N CYS A 39 14.16 5.08 2.15
CA CYS A 39 12.85 5.53 2.58
C CYS A 39 11.78 4.48 2.30
N THR A 40 11.03 4.12 3.32
CA THR A 40 9.78 3.37 3.21
C THR A 40 8.68 4.31 2.72
N ILE A 41 7.99 3.93 1.65
CA ILE A 41 6.88 4.71 1.08
C ILE A 41 5.60 3.90 1.19
N SER A 42 4.58 4.52 1.80
CA SER A 42 3.23 3.98 1.85
C SER A 42 2.23 4.85 1.11
N GLN A 43 1.12 4.25 0.70
CA GLN A 43 0.12 4.89 -0.13
C GLN A 43 -1.31 4.55 0.31
N ASP A 44 -2.27 5.35 -0.17
CA ASP A 44 -3.69 5.02 -0.21
C ASP A 44 -4.13 4.92 -1.67
N MET A 45 -4.94 3.90 -1.99
CA MET A 45 -5.43 3.64 -3.33
C MET A 45 -6.93 3.36 -3.30
N ILE A 46 -7.65 3.92 -4.27
CA ILE A 46 -9.08 3.68 -4.46
C ILE A 46 -9.27 3.07 -5.84
N THR A 47 -9.91 1.92 -5.92
CA THR A 47 -10.26 1.24 -7.17
C THR A 47 -11.76 1.33 -7.43
N GLY A 48 -12.16 1.33 -8.71
CA GLY A 48 -13.56 1.39 -9.09
C GLY A 48 -14.20 2.74 -8.83
N PHE A 49 -13.44 3.82 -8.90
CA PHE A 49 -14.01 5.17 -8.87
C PHE A 49 -14.93 5.38 -10.08
N PRO A 50 -16.04 6.16 -9.97
CA PRO A 50 -16.92 6.43 -11.11
C PRO A 50 -16.16 6.78 -12.38
N THR A 51 -16.56 6.21 -13.50
CA THR A 51 -15.93 6.30 -14.82
C THR A 51 -14.58 5.60 -15.02
N GLU A 52 -14.03 4.95 -14.00
CA GLU A 52 -12.73 4.25 -14.12
C GLU A 52 -12.80 3.14 -15.17
N THR A 53 -11.96 3.24 -16.20
CA THR A 53 -11.82 2.21 -17.25
C THR A 53 -10.80 1.14 -16.85
N GLU A 54 -10.68 0.11 -17.68
CA GLU A 54 -9.64 -0.90 -17.47
C GLU A 54 -8.24 -0.34 -17.68
N GLU A 55 -8.07 0.58 -18.64
CA GLU A 55 -6.80 1.28 -18.86
C GLU A 55 -6.38 2.09 -17.62
N ASP A 56 -7.32 2.82 -17.00
CA ASP A 56 -7.04 3.56 -15.76
C ASP A 56 -6.62 2.63 -14.61
N HIS A 57 -7.23 1.45 -14.53
CA HIS A 57 -6.85 0.45 -13.56
C HIS A 57 -5.44 -0.10 -13.84
N GLN A 58 -5.10 -0.38 -15.10
CA GLN A 58 -3.74 -0.79 -15.49
C GLN A 58 -2.71 0.30 -15.21
N ASP A 59 -3.05 1.57 -15.40
CA ASP A 59 -2.21 2.69 -14.97
C ASP A 59 -1.94 2.64 -13.47
N THR A 60 -2.93 2.29 -12.66
CA THR A 60 -2.78 2.15 -11.21
C THR A 60 -1.82 1.00 -10.86
N LEU A 61 -1.98 -0.18 -11.45
CA LEU A 61 -1.10 -1.32 -11.23
C LEU A 61 0.35 -0.99 -11.66
N SER A 62 0.53 -0.40 -12.84
CA SER A 62 1.86 -0.04 -13.34
C SER A 62 2.54 1.07 -12.52
N LEU A 63 1.78 1.97 -11.89
CA LEU A 63 2.33 2.93 -10.94
C LEU A 63 2.82 2.22 -9.68
N MET A 64 2.07 1.25 -9.16
CA MET A 64 2.49 0.47 -7.99
C MET A 64 3.79 -0.29 -8.26
N GLU A 65 3.92 -0.92 -9.43
CA GLU A 65 5.14 -1.60 -9.85
C GLU A 65 6.34 -0.63 -9.97
N TYR A 66 6.12 0.57 -10.49
CA TYR A 66 7.14 1.59 -10.60
C TYR A 66 7.63 2.09 -9.24
N VAL A 67 6.70 2.38 -8.34
CA VAL A 67 7.02 2.93 -7.01
C VAL A 67 7.56 1.86 -6.08
N GLU A 68 7.10 0.61 -6.19
CA GLU A 68 7.42 -0.48 -5.27
C GLU A 68 7.11 -0.09 -3.82
N TYR A 69 5.85 0.22 -3.52
CA TYR A 69 5.44 0.59 -2.18
C TYR A 69 5.75 -0.49 -1.16
N ASP A 70 6.23 -0.09 0.01
CA ASP A 70 6.48 -1.00 1.12
C ASP A 70 5.16 -1.55 1.70
N PHE A 71 4.12 -0.70 1.77
CA PHE A 71 2.75 -1.10 2.10
C PHE A 71 1.74 -0.04 1.62
N GLY A 72 0.44 -0.35 1.72
CA GLY A 72 -0.62 0.60 1.37
C GLY A 72 -1.98 0.20 1.90
N TYR A 73 -2.86 1.17 1.94
CA TYR A 73 -4.28 0.95 2.20
C TYR A 73 -5.03 1.01 0.88
N MET A 74 -5.79 -0.04 0.58
CA MET A 74 -6.52 -0.18 -0.67
C MET A 74 -8.01 -0.30 -0.38
N PHE A 75 -8.81 0.46 -1.12
CA PHE A 75 -10.25 0.54 -0.93
C PHE A 75 -10.98 0.40 -2.25
N ALA A 76 -12.08 -0.34 -2.27
CA ALA A 76 -13.07 -0.19 -3.33
C ALA A 76 -13.81 1.14 -3.11
N TYR A 77 -14.10 1.85 -4.21
CA TYR A 77 -14.91 3.05 -4.11
C TYR A 77 -16.28 2.73 -3.49
N SER A 78 -16.67 3.56 -2.57
CA SER A 78 -17.99 3.57 -1.96
C SER A 78 -18.48 5.02 -1.89
N GLU A 79 -19.70 5.24 -2.37
CA GLU A 79 -20.30 6.56 -2.35
C GLU A 79 -20.41 7.10 -0.92
N ARG A 80 -19.89 8.31 -0.71
CA ARG A 80 -19.98 9.00 0.59
C ARG A 80 -20.87 10.23 0.46
N PRO A 81 -21.98 10.31 1.20
CA PRO A 81 -22.87 11.47 1.16
C PRO A 81 -22.10 12.78 1.36
N GLY A 82 -22.44 13.80 0.57
CA GLY A 82 -21.86 15.12 0.67
C GLY A 82 -20.56 15.34 -0.14
N THR A 83 -19.96 14.29 -0.72
CA THR A 83 -18.80 14.45 -1.60
C THR A 83 -19.18 14.98 -2.97
N LEU A 84 -18.21 15.54 -3.71
CA LEU A 84 -18.42 16.02 -5.06
C LEU A 84 -18.80 14.87 -6.01
N ALA A 85 -18.15 13.72 -5.86
CA ALA A 85 -18.45 12.52 -6.63
C ALA A 85 -19.90 12.08 -6.44
N ALA A 86 -20.36 11.92 -5.20
CA ALA A 86 -21.76 11.53 -4.89
C ALA A 86 -22.81 12.51 -5.42
N ARG A 87 -22.46 13.76 -5.68
CA ARG A 87 -23.40 14.78 -6.19
C ARG A 87 -23.41 14.90 -7.71
N LYS A 88 -22.33 14.52 -8.38
CA LYS A 88 -22.12 14.84 -9.81
C LYS A 88 -21.88 13.61 -10.67
N MET A 89 -21.57 12.49 -10.08
CA MET A 89 -21.19 11.27 -10.81
C MET A 89 -22.14 10.14 -10.43
N GLU A 90 -22.49 9.34 -11.41
CA GLU A 90 -23.16 8.06 -11.20
C GLU A 90 -22.10 7.00 -10.90
N ASP A 91 -22.37 6.12 -9.96
CA ASP A 91 -21.50 4.98 -9.67
C ASP A 91 -21.72 3.89 -10.73
N ASP A 92 -21.04 4.05 -11.87
CA ASP A 92 -21.19 3.26 -13.08
C ASP A 92 -20.28 2.03 -13.15
N VAL A 93 -19.38 1.84 -12.17
CA VAL A 93 -18.49 0.67 -12.12
C VAL A 93 -19.18 -0.47 -11.35
N PRO A 94 -19.43 -1.63 -12.00
CA PRO A 94 -20.07 -2.77 -11.34
C PRO A 94 -19.30 -3.24 -10.09
N GLU A 95 -20.03 -3.65 -9.06
CA GLU A 95 -19.45 -4.12 -7.79
C GLU A 95 -18.49 -5.30 -7.96
N GLU A 96 -18.77 -6.21 -8.90
CA GLU A 96 -17.85 -7.32 -9.22
C GLU A 96 -16.54 -6.81 -9.80
N THR A 97 -16.60 -5.78 -10.66
CA THR A 97 -15.41 -5.14 -11.22
C THR A 97 -14.59 -4.44 -10.13
N LYS A 98 -15.23 -3.71 -9.22
CA LYS A 98 -14.57 -3.08 -8.07
C LYS A 98 -13.86 -4.12 -7.20
N LYS A 99 -14.54 -5.22 -6.89
CA LYS A 99 -13.96 -6.32 -6.08
C LYS A 99 -12.76 -6.97 -6.77
N ARG A 100 -12.87 -7.26 -8.07
CA ARG A 100 -11.77 -7.81 -8.86
C ARG A 100 -10.55 -6.86 -8.85
N ARG A 101 -10.76 -5.60 -9.19
CA ARG A 101 -9.70 -4.58 -9.21
C ARG A 101 -9.07 -4.39 -7.84
N LEU A 102 -9.87 -4.36 -6.79
CA LEU A 102 -9.33 -4.30 -5.41
C LEU A 102 -8.47 -5.51 -5.11
N GLN A 103 -8.90 -6.72 -5.48
CA GLN A 103 -8.11 -7.94 -5.25
C GLN A 103 -6.78 -7.89 -6.01
N GLU A 104 -6.77 -7.46 -7.27
CA GLU A 104 -5.55 -7.31 -8.07
C GLU A 104 -4.56 -6.33 -7.43
N VAL A 105 -5.04 -5.20 -6.92
CA VAL A 105 -4.20 -4.21 -6.22
C VAL A 105 -3.66 -4.78 -4.89
N VAL A 106 -4.48 -5.52 -4.14
CA VAL A 106 -4.07 -6.17 -2.88
C VAL A 106 -3.01 -7.23 -3.15
N ASP A 107 -3.21 -8.09 -4.14
CA ASP A 107 -2.28 -9.16 -4.51
C ASP A 107 -0.93 -8.57 -4.95
N LEU A 108 -0.96 -7.54 -5.80
CA LEU A 108 0.25 -6.84 -6.22
C LEU A 108 0.97 -6.20 -5.02
N GLN A 109 0.23 -5.54 -4.12
CA GLN A 109 0.84 -4.93 -2.92
C GLN A 109 1.51 -5.99 -2.03
N GLN A 110 0.93 -7.16 -1.87
CA GLN A 110 1.55 -8.25 -1.11
C GLN A 110 2.89 -8.68 -1.73
N ILE A 111 2.94 -8.85 -3.06
CA ILE A 111 4.16 -9.18 -3.79
C ILE A 111 5.23 -8.08 -3.59
N LEU A 112 4.84 -6.82 -3.72
CA LEU A 112 5.75 -5.68 -3.55
C LEU A 112 6.27 -5.58 -2.11
N SER A 113 5.39 -5.73 -1.12
CA SER A 113 5.76 -5.70 0.30
C SER A 113 6.72 -6.83 0.65
N GLU A 114 6.49 -8.05 0.15
CA GLU A 114 7.40 -9.17 0.32
C GLU A 114 8.76 -8.88 -0.31
N LYS A 115 8.77 -8.39 -1.57
CA LYS A 115 10.01 -7.99 -2.26
C LYS A 115 10.81 -6.96 -1.46
N ARG A 116 10.13 -5.93 -0.96
CA ARG A 116 10.74 -4.84 -0.17
C ARG A 116 11.26 -5.35 1.18
N THR A 117 10.53 -6.23 1.84
CA THR A 117 10.94 -6.82 3.12
C THR A 117 12.14 -7.75 2.98
N LYS A 118 12.23 -8.52 1.89
CA LYS A 118 13.35 -9.44 1.63
C LYS A 118 14.73 -8.77 1.61
N ARG A 119 14.79 -7.46 1.37
CA ARG A 119 16.07 -6.70 1.42
C ARG A 119 16.75 -6.74 2.79
N PHE A 120 16.01 -7.00 3.86
CA PHE A 120 16.54 -7.07 5.22
C PHE A 120 17.00 -8.47 5.65
N LEU A 121 16.78 -9.49 4.81
CA LEU A 121 17.20 -10.86 5.12
C LEU A 121 18.71 -10.93 5.33
N GLY A 122 19.13 -11.56 6.44
CA GLY A 122 20.53 -11.70 6.81
C GLY A 122 21.20 -10.41 7.33
N GLN A 123 20.45 -9.34 7.52
CA GLN A 123 20.95 -8.10 8.10
C GLN A 123 20.55 -7.98 9.57
N THR A 124 21.40 -7.35 10.37
CA THR A 124 21.02 -6.89 11.71
C THR A 124 20.45 -5.49 11.59
N VAL A 125 19.20 -5.31 11.99
CA VAL A 125 18.51 -4.02 11.93
C VAL A 125 18.14 -3.55 13.33
N GLU A 126 18.19 -2.25 13.55
CA GLU A 126 17.68 -1.61 14.75
C GLU A 126 16.18 -1.44 14.65
N ILE A 127 15.45 -1.86 15.68
CA ILE A 127 13.99 -1.77 15.73
C ILE A 127 13.55 -1.02 16.98
N LEU A 128 12.50 -0.23 16.85
CA LEU A 128 11.81 0.40 17.98
C LEU A 128 10.71 -0.54 18.47
N ILE A 129 10.79 -0.99 19.72
CA ILE A 129 9.75 -1.79 20.36
C ILE A 129 8.83 -0.83 21.13
N GLU A 130 7.62 -0.64 20.64
CA GLU A 130 6.65 0.27 21.25
C GLU A 130 5.74 -0.42 22.29
N LYS A 131 5.37 -1.68 22.04
CA LYS A 131 4.52 -2.46 22.96
C LYS A 131 4.65 -3.97 22.76
N GLU A 132 4.25 -4.74 23.77
CA GLU A 132 4.20 -6.21 23.66
C GLU A 132 3.08 -6.66 22.70
N SER A 133 3.36 -7.67 21.88
CA SER A 133 2.34 -8.32 21.07
C SER A 133 1.36 -9.10 21.93
N THR A 134 0.09 -9.08 21.55
CA THR A 134 -0.96 -9.91 22.14
C THR A 134 -0.95 -11.36 21.63
N GLN A 135 -0.18 -11.65 20.58
CA GLN A 135 -0.06 -12.99 20.02
C GLN A 135 1.33 -13.57 20.27
N PRO A 136 1.43 -14.77 20.91
CA PRO A 136 2.71 -15.43 21.06
C PRO A 136 3.22 -15.89 19.69
N TYR A 137 4.52 -15.78 19.51
CA TYR A 137 5.24 -16.30 18.36
C TYR A 137 5.56 -17.77 18.60
N LEU A 138 5.10 -18.66 17.72
CA LEU A 138 5.51 -20.06 17.71
C LEU A 138 6.54 -20.26 16.58
N THR A 139 7.74 -20.69 16.92
CA THR A 139 8.67 -21.24 15.94
C THR A 139 8.25 -22.62 15.49
N LYS A 140 8.84 -23.16 14.41
CA LYS A 140 8.61 -24.53 13.94
C LYS A 140 8.88 -25.59 15.03
N ASP A 141 9.71 -25.25 16.01
CA ASP A 141 10.09 -26.14 17.12
C ASP A 141 9.21 -25.97 18.37
N GLY A 142 8.12 -25.19 18.27
CA GLY A 142 7.18 -24.98 19.37
C GLY A 142 7.70 -24.10 20.51
N VAL A 143 8.87 -23.46 20.31
CA VAL A 143 9.45 -22.54 21.30
C VAL A 143 8.90 -21.13 21.04
N THR A 144 8.37 -20.50 22.09
CA THR A 144 7.98 -19.10 22.02
C THR A 144 9.24 -18.23 22.06
N VAL A 145 9.64 -17.66 20.92
CA VAL A 145 10.90 -16.91 20.81
C VAL A 145 10.75 -15.44 21.18
N ALA A 146 9.59 -14.87 21.00
CA ALA A 146 9.22 -13.56 21.52
C ALA A 146 7.71 -13.39 21.49
N LYS A 147 7.16 -12.58 22.38
CA LYS A 147 5.86 -11.98 22.12
C LYS A 147 6.06 -10.92 21.04
N ALA A 148 5.56 -11.18 19.84
CA ALA A 148 5.62 -10.19 18.79
C ALA A 148 4.89 -8.92 19.27
N VAL A 149 5.48 -7.77 19.07
CA VAL A 149 4.83 -6.49 19.35
C VAL A 149 3.66 -6.37 18.39
N LYS A 150 2.46 -6.11 18.91
CA LYS A 150 1.34 -5.77 18.05
C LYS A 150 1.55 -4.34 17.58
N CYS A 151 2.02 -4.25 16.37
CA CYS A 151 2.16 -2.98 15.70
C CYS A 151 0.77 -2.56 15.20
N GLU A 152 0.24 -1.46 15.65
CA GLU A 152 -1.02 -0.89 15.13
C GLU A 152 -0.80 -0.18 13.80
N ASP A 153 0.47 0.08 13.46
CA ASP A 153 0.89 0.64 12.18
C ASP A 153 1.41 -0.47 11.26
N PRO A 154 0.99 -0.52 9.98
CA PRO A 154 1.50 -1.49 8.99
C PRO A 154 3.03 -1.48 8.80
N ILE A 155 3.71 -0.35 8.99
CA ILE A 155 5.19 -0.27 9.02
C ILE A 155 5.75 -1.19 10.09
N GLU A 156 5.14 -1.21 11.25
CA GLU A 156 5.51 -2.06 12.37
C GLU A 156 5.30 -3.54 12.06
N GLN A 157 4.28 -3.91 11.28
CA GLN A 157 4.06 -5.30 10.85
C GLN A 157 5.21 -5.81 9.97
N LEU A 158 5.80 -4.94 9.15
CA LEU A 158 7.02 -5.24 8.39
C LEU A 158 8.20 -5.52 9.32
N GLY A 159 8.40 -4.71 10.35
CA GLY A 159 9.41 -4.96 11.39
C GLY A 159 9.23 -6.29 12.10
N CYS A 160 7.99 -6.65 12.45
CA CYS A 160 7.68 -7.95 13.07
C CYS A 160 7.94 -9.14 12.14
N SER A 161 7.75 -8.96 10.81
CA SER A 161 8.08 -10.00 9.82
C SER A 161 9.58 -10.23 9.68
N ILE A 162 10.38 -9.18 9.80
CA ILE A 162 11.86 -9.26 9.73
C ILE A 162 12.42 -10.05 10.92
N ILE A 163 11.90 -9.83 12.13
CA ILE A 163 12.30 -10.60 13.32
C ILE A 163 11.98 -12.09 13.14
N ARG A 164 10.91 -12.42 12.43
CA ARG A 164 10.51 -13.79 12.09
C ARG A 164 11.59 -14.57 11.34
N GLU A 165 12.16 -13.94 10.32
CA GLU A 165 13.08 -14.62 9.40
C GLU A 165 14.52 -14.62 9.94
N ALA A 166 14.90 -13.63 10.75
CA ALA A 166 16.19 -13.62 11.43
C ALA A 166 16.31 -14.67 12.55
N ALA A 167 15.21 -15.19 13.04
CA ALA A 167 15.15 -16.26 14.07
C ALA A 167 15.08 -17.68 13.50
N GLN A 168 15.07 -17.84 12.18
CA GLN A 168 15.17 -19.12 11.46
C GLN A 168 16.59 -19.38 10.97
#